data_7f233d53438158889640abe3ba309598
#
_entry.id   7f233d53438158889640abe3ba309598
#
_cell.length_a   1.000
_cell.length_b   1.000
_cell.length_c   1.000
_cell.angle_alpha   90.00
_cell.angle_beta   90.00
_cell.angle_gamma   90.00
#
_symmetry.space_group_name_H-M   'P 1'
#
loop_
_entity.id
_entity.type
_entity.pdbx_description
1 polymer ?
#
loop_
_entity_poly.entity_id
_entity_poly.type
_entity_poly.pdbx_seq_one_letter_code
_entity_poly.pdbx_strand_id
1 'polypeptide(L)'
;MAGGKFRAFAAIRNSLQLWPVRVLLAIALILVLTGAGAAADSPVPPCGTSPVPNYAAVDAAPAVQIISGKDLAAWKPAPCIGWQAKDEGVLVALAGRFHFGGTTDELLKRFGAISSLKGLQYWSVTDGGWRTLIDSASALVSPDTGHSRPDFTLAEMKSGEDLYFAQQDNRTSEEVVYRMKVRDLTADGFVVAVENVTPVRSFMLTLFDPGDLQSVHFVRRESPGAFRYYGLAFAGESLASSLALPEASYVNRALALYGHLSGTKAAHVEK
;
A
#
# COMPACT_ATOMS: atom_id res chain seq x y z
N MET A 1 -67.98 -58.15 -54.77
CA MET A 1 -67.52 -59.40 -54.12
C MET A 1 -66.13 -59.15 -53.58
N ALA A 2 -66.08 -58.85 -52.32
CA ALA A 2 -65.55 -59.69 -51.22
C ALA A 2 -64.11 -60.04 -51.48
N GLY A 3 -63.16 -59.76 -50.70
CA GLY A 3 -63.00 -59.56 -49.29
C GLY A 3 -61.49 -59.54 -49.01
N GLY A 4 -61.21 -58.98 -47.96
CA GLY A 4 -60.57 -59.51 -46.76
C GLY A 4 -59.07 -59.26 -46.67
N LYS A 5 -58.67 -58.28 -45.93
CA LYS A 5 -58.13 -58.28 -44.59
C LYS A 5 -56.98 -59.25 -44.33
N PHE A 6 -55.83 -58.72 -43.89
CA PHE A 6 -55.33 -59.10 -42.52
C PHE A 6 -54.29 -58.06 -42.03
N ARG A 7 -54.47 -57.66 -40.78
CA ARG A 7 -53.59 -56.81 -39.99
C ARG A 7 -52.41 -57.61 -39.50
N ALA A 8 -51.24 -56.97 -39.48
CA ALA A 8 -50.16 -57.39 -38.60
C ALA A 8 -49.65 -56.19 -37.75
N PHE A 9 -49.92 -56.27 -36.45
CA PHE A 9 -49.35 -55.41 -35.45
C PHE A 9 -47.88 -55.74 -35.29
N ALA A 10 -47.02 -54.79 -35.51
CA ALA A 10 -45.62 -54.91 -35.07
C ALA A 10 -45.39 -54.02 -33.88
N ALA A 11 -45.05 -54.64 -32.77
CA ALA A 11 -44.70 -53.98 -31.52
C ALA A 11 -43.42 -53.17 -31.71
N ILE A 12 -43.51 -51.88 -31.56
CA ILE A 12 -42.36 -51.00 -31.39
C ILE A 12 -41.96 -51.04 -29.94
N ARG A 13 -40.82 -51.70 -29.69
CA ARG A 13 -40.18 -51.79 -28.38
C ARG A 13 -39.57 -50.45 -28.06
N ASN A 14 -39.97 -49.82 -26.93
CA ASN A 14 -39.38 -48.66 -26.30
C ASN A 14 -37.88 -48.86 -26.07
N SER A 15 -37.04 -48.07 -26.78
CA SER A 15 -35.60 -47.89 -26.50
C SER A 15 -35.24 -46.38 -26.44
N LEU A 16 -36.11 -45.60 -25.91
CA LEU A 16 -35.89 -44.16 -25.71
C LEU A 16 -36.13 -43.84 -24.24
N GLN A 17 -35.08 -43.90 -23.41
CA GLN A 17 -35.12 -43.18 -22.12
C GLN A 17 -33.82 -43.23 -21.25
N LEU A 18 -32.64 -43.41 -21.82
CA LEU A 18 -31.41 -43.33 -20.96
C LEU A 18 -30.42 -42.24 -21.37
N TRP A 19 -30.66 -41.44 -22.39
CA TRP A 19 -29.66 -40.44 -22.82
C TRP A 19 -29.77 -39.08 -22.11
N PRO A 20 -30.90 -38.53 -21.67
CA PRO A 20 -30.88 -37.22 -21.03
C PRO A 20 -30.28 -37.21 -19.63
N VAL A 21 -30.31 -38.32 -18.88
CA VAL A 21 -29.78 -38.35 -17.50
C VAL A 21 -28.26 -38.33 -17.47
N ARG A 22 -27.57 -38.98 -18.41
CA ARG A 22 -26.09 -38.97 -18.47
C ARG A 22 -25.53 -37.62 -18.95
N VAL A 23 -26.21 -36.91 -19.81
CA VAL A 23 -25.80 -35.58 -20.29
C VAL A 23 -26.05 -34.53 -19.21
N LEU A 24 -27.10 -34.61 -18.43
CA LEU A 24 -27.36 -33.70 -17.30
C LEU A 24 -26.40 -33.90 -16.13
N LEU A 25 -25.95 -35.15 -15.87
CA LEU A 25 -24.90 -35.42 -14.87
C LEU A 25 -23.52 -34.92 -15.31
N ALA A 26 -23.19 -34.96 -16.60
CA ALA A 26 -21.94 -34.41 -17.11
C ALA A 26 -21.92 -32.88 -17.09
N ILE A 27 -23.05 -32.23 -17.36
CA ILE A 27 -23.17 -30.75 -17.27
C ILE A 27 -23.15 -30.29 -15.80
N ALA A 28 -23.76 -31.04 -14.88
CA ALA A 28 -23.71 -30.71 -13.45
C ALA A 28 -22.30 -30.87 -12.87
N LEU A 29 -21.49 -31.82 -13.36
CA LEU A 29 -20.10 -32.02 -12.91
C LEU A 29 -19.15 -30.95 -13.45
N ILE A 30 -19.43 -30.35 -14.61
CA ILE A 30 -18.61 -29.26 -15.19
C ILE A 30 -18.92 -27.92 -14.49
N LEU A 31 -20.13 -27.70 -13.99
CA LEU A 31 -20.51 -26.47 -13.29
C LEU A 31 -19.97 -26.38 -11.84
N VAL A 32 -19.53 -27.48 -11.25
CA VAL A 32 -18.95 -27.49 -9.88
C VAL A 32 -17.43 -27.16 -9.90
N LEU A 33 -16.77 -27.21 -11.05
CA LEU A 33 -15.32 -26.98 -11.16
C LEU A 33 -14.93 -25.51 -11.50
N THR A 34 -15.87 -24.61 -11.70
CA THR A 34 -15.56 -23.19 -11.99
C THR A 34 -15.74 -22.25 -10.79
N GLY A 35 -15.89 -22.78 -9.59
CA GLY A 35 -16.14 -22.01 -8.37
C GLY A 35 -14.93 -21.84 -7.43
N ALA A 36 -13.70 -22.11 -7.87
CA ALA A 36 -12.53 -21.62 -7.19
C ALA A 36 -12.25 -20.17 -7.62
N GLY A 37 -13.15 -19.26 -7.26
CA GLY A 37 -12.83 -17.86 -7.21
C GLY A 37 -11.60 -17.73 -6.32
N ALA A 38 -10.44 -17.38 -6.91
CA ALA A 38 -9.30 -16.97 -6.13
C ALA A 38 -9.80 -15.93 -5.14
N ALA A 39 -9.81 -16.25 -3.86
CA ALA A 39 -10.02 -15.26 -2.81
C ALA A 39 -9.02 -14.17 -3.11
N ALA A 40 -9.51 -12.99 -3.48
CA ALA A 40 -8.66 -11.85 -3.69
C ALA A 40 -7.89 -11.67 -2.38
N ASP A 41 -6.58 -11.90 -2.44
CA ASP A 41 -5.69 -11.76 -1.29
C ASP A 41 -5.86 -10.34 -0.74
N SER A 42 -6.60 -10.21 0.34
CA SER A 42 -6.77 -8.93 1.02
C SER A 42 -5.39 -8.45 1.47
N PRO A 43 -5.07 -7.15 1.34
CA PRO A 43 -3.84 -6.59 1.82
C PRO A 43 -3.85 -6.63 3.35
N VAL A 44 -3.12 -7.55 3.93
CA VAL A 44 -3.00 -7.67 5.38
C VAL A 44 -1.52 -7.53 5.73
N PRO A 45 -1.16 -6.70 6.73
CA PRO A 45 0.17 -6.77 7.32
C PRO A 45 0.46 -8.22 7.72
N PRO A 46 1.71 -8.70 7.64
CA PRO A 46 2.04 -10.11 7.89
C PRO A 46 1.54 -10.69 9.21
N CYS A 47 1.25 -9.86 10.19
CA CYS A 47 0.88 -10.29 11.54
C CYS A 47 -0.53 -9.89 11.97
N GLY A 48 -1.42 -9.51 11.08
CA GLY A 48 -2.79 -9.27 11.53
C GLY A 48 -3.57 -8.16 10.89
N THR A 49 -4.44 -7.52 11.65
CA THR A 49 -5.64 -6.85 11.19
C THR A 49 -5.48 -5.35 11.02
N SER A 50 -6.05 -4.85 9.94
CA SER A 50 -6.65 -3.53 9.64
C SER A 50 -5.83 -2.25 9.90
N PRO A 51 -6.11 -1.13 9.24
CA PRO A 51 -7.13 -0.92 8.23
C PRO A 51 -6.74 -1.56 6.91
N VAL A 52 -7.73 -2.03 6.14
CA VAL A 52 -7.45 -2.84 4.97
C VAL A 52 -8.22 -2.31 3.75
N PRO A 53 -7.74 -1.27 3.08
CA PRO A 53 -8.29 -0.94 1.78
C PRO A 53 -8.02 -2.12 0.81
N ASN A 54 -9.00 -2.45 -0.02
CA ASN A 54 -8.82 -3.48 -1.04
C ASN A 54 -7.76 -3.02 -2.05
N TYR A 55 -6.91 -3.96 -2.52
CA TYR A 55 -5.93 -3.64 -3.56
C TYR A 55 -6.61 -3.15 -4.83
N ALA A 56 -6.15 -2.01 -5.34
CA ALA A 56 -6.49 -1.54 -6.67
C ALA A 56 -5.92 -2.48 -7.75
N ALA A 57 -6.40 -2.32 -8.98
CA ALA A 57 -5.80 -3.00 -10.13
C ALA A 57 -4.32 -2.57 -10.30
N VAL A 58 -3.55 -3.39 -11.03
CA VAL A 58 -2.13 -3.09 -11.28
C VAL A 58 -2.01 -1.75 -12.01
N ASP A 59 -1.09 -0.90 -11.55
CA ASP A 59 -0.83 0.46 -12.04
C ASP A 59 -1.99 1.45 -11.91
N ALA A 60 -3.10 1.06 -11.32
CA ALA A 60 -4.14 2.00 -10.93
C ALA A 60 -3.73 2.80 -9.69
N ALA A 61 -4.43 3.93 -9.44
CA ALA A 61 -4.28 4.65 -8.19
C ALA A 61 -4.52 3.70 -7.00
N PRO A 62 -3.68 3.73 -5.96
CA PRO A 62 -3.85 2.84 -4.82
C PRO A 62 -5.17 3.15 -4.11
N ALA A 63 -5.78 2.12 -3.54
CA ALA A 63 -6.91 2.29 -2.65
C ALA A 63 -6.44 2.95 -1.34
N VAL A 64 -7.27 3.82 -0.79
CA VAL A 64 -6.98 4.63 0.40
C VAL A 64 -8.04 4.38 1.45
N GLN A 65 -7.61 4.30 2.70
CA GLN A 65 -8.48 4.38 3.87
C GLN A 65 -7.87 5.34 4.88
N ILE A 66 -8.70 6.21 5.43
CA ILE A 66 -8.31 7.16 6.49
C ILE A 66 -8.98 6.71 7.77
N ILE A 67 -8.24 6.81 8.87
CA ILE A 67 -8.75 6.58 10.22
C ILE A 67 -8.32 7.77 11.08
N SER A 68 -9.29 8.39 11.74
CA SER A 68 -9.10 9.53 12.64
C SER A 68 -10.14 9.51 13.78
N GLY A 69 -9.99 10.37 14.75
CA GLY A 69 -10.94 10.53 15.84
C GLY A 69 -11.24 9.22 16.58
N LYS A 70 -12.52 8.89 16.76
CA LYS A 70 -12.96 7.70 17.54
C LYS A 70 -12.48 6.38 16.97
N ASP A 71 -12.38 6.28 15.65
CA ASP A 71 -11.93 5.06 14.98
C ASP A 71 -10.42 4.85 15.20
N LEU A 72 -9.64 5.93 15.25
CA LEU A 72 -8.22 5.88 15.58
C LEU A 72 -8.01 5.47 17.06
N ALA A 73 -8.75 6.05 17.98
CA ALA A 73 -8.68 5.71 19.40
C ALA A 73 -9.04 4.23 19.67
N ALA A 74 -9.93 3.65 18.85
CA ALA A 74 -10.27 2.24 18.90
C ALA A 74 -9.26 1.32 18.20
N TRP A 75 -8.43 1.85 17.30
CA TRP A 75 -7.48 1.07 16.53
C TRP A 75 -6.29 0.62 17.39
N LYS A 76 -5.92 -0.64 17.25
CA LYS A 76 -4.73 -1.20 17.90
C LYS A 76 -3.75 -1.67 16.83
N PRO A 77 -2.52 -1.10 16.81
CA PRO A 77 -1.50 -1.52 15.86
C PRO A 77 -1.19 -3.01 16.01
N ALA A 78 -1.12 -3.73 14.89
CA ALA A 78 -0.65 -5.11 14.91
C ALA A 78 0.84 -5.17 15.33
N PRO A 79 1.31 -6.22 16.05
CA PRO A 79 2.68 -6.28 16.56
C PRO A 79 3.77 -6.07 15.49
N CYS A 80 3.56 -6.53 14.25
CA CYS A 80 4.53 -6.37 13.16
C CYS A 80 4.67 -4.91 12.69
N ILE A 81 3.71 -4.03 12.97
CA ILE A 81 3.80 -2.60 12.69
C ILE A 81 4.82 -1.94 13.63
N GLY A 82 4.90 -2.43 14.87
CA GLY A 82 5.85 -2.00 15.89
C GLY A 82 5.61 -0.60 16.42
N TRP A 83 4.41 -0.07 16.26
CA TRP A 83 4.00 1.21 16.81
C TRP A 83 3.31 1.05 18.16
N GLN A 84 3.39 2.10 18.96
CA GLN A 84 2.51 2.25 20.12
C GLN A 84 1.17 2.84 19.66
N ALA A 85 0.07 2.40 20.27
CA ALA A 85 -1.24 2.98 20.00
C ALA A 85 -1.22 4.46 20.43
N LYS A 86 -1.79 5.32 19.59
CA LYS A 86 -2.03 6.74 19.86
C LYS A 86 -3.51 7.02 19.63
N ASP A 87 -4.09 7.83 20.48
CA ASP A 87 -5.53 8.09 20.47
C ASP A 87 -5.91 9.29 19.58
N GLU A 88 -4.92 10.10 19.19
CA GLU A 88 -5.10 11.35 18.45
C GLU A 88 -4.18 11.42 17.23
N GLY A 89 -4.69 12.00 16.14
CA GLY A 89 -3.98 12.12 14.87
C GLY A 89 -4.75 11.58 13.68
N VAL A 90 -4.02 11.30 12.62
CA VAL A 90 -4.55 10.75 11.36
C VAL A 90 -3.71 9.56 10.92
N LEU A 91 -4.36 8.46 10.63
CA LEU A 91 -3.76 7.28 10.02
C LEU A 91 -4.27 7.12 8.58
N VAL A 92 -3.35 7.07 7.63
CA VAL A 92 -3.63 6.80 6.22
C VAL A 92 -3.12 5.41 5.88
N ALA A 93 -3.99 4.55 5.36
CA ALA A 93 -3.63 3.26 4.80
C ALA A 93 -3.74 3.29 3.28
N LEU A 94 -2.73 2.77 2.59
CA LEU A 94 -2.67 2.64 1.14
C LEU A 94 -2.52 1.17 0.75
N ALA A 95 -3.24 0.74 -0.30
CA ALA A 95 -3.07 -0.58 -0.91
C ALA A 95 -3.01 -0.47 -2.43
N GLY A 96 -1.85 -0.73 -3.00
CA GLY A 96 -1.60 -0.60 -4.43
C GLY A 96 -0.89 -1.81 -5.03
N ARG A 97 -1.02 -1.95 -6.35
CA ARG A 97 -0.27 -2.90 -7.18
C ARG A 97 0.40 -2.14 -8.29
N PHE A 98 1.63 -2.52 -8.63
CA PHE A 98 2.38 -1.85 -9.69
C PHE A 98 3.32 -2.81 -10.41
N HIS A 99 3.60 -2.50 -11.68
CA HIS A 99 4.63 -3.16 -12.44
C HIS A 99 6.01 -2.60 -12.11
N PHE A 100 6.96 -3.50 -11.92
CA PHE A 100 8.36 -3.17 -11.77
C PHE A 100 9.20 -4.30 -12.39
N GLY A 101 9.90 -3.99 -13.47
CA GLY A 101 10.69 -4.97 -14.23
C GLY A 101 11.99 -5.42 -13.56
N GLY A 102 12.32 -4.83 -12.41
CA GLY A 102 13.53 -5.14 -11.65
C GLY A 102 13.32 -6.20 -10.57
N THR A 103 14.35 -6.36 -9.75
CA THR A 103 14.39 -7.25 -8.61
C THR A 103 13.86 -6.58 -7.34
N THR A 104 13.57 -7.38 -6.30
CA THR A 104 13.26 -6.87 -4.96
C THR A 104 14.39 -6.00 -4.40
N ASP A 105 15.64 -6.36 -4.67
CA ASP A 105 16.83 -5.61 -4.26
C ASP A 105 16.91 -4.23 -4.91
N GLU A 106 16.61 -4.15 -6.21
CA GLU A 106 16.59 -2.87 -6.92
C GLU A 106 15.46 -1.96 -6.42
N LEU A 107 14.32 -2.54 -6.06
CA LEU A 107 13.23 -1.78 -5.45
C LEU A 107 13.58 -1.31 -4.03
N LEU A 108 14.25 -2.15 -3.22
CA LEU A 108 14.77 -1.77 -1.92
C LEU A 108 15.83 -0.66 -2.04
N LYS A 109 16.72 -0.76 -3.01
CA LYS A 109 17.72 0.30 -3.30
C LYS A 109 17.04 1.62 -3.68
N ARG A 110 15.93 1.58 -4.44
CA ARG A 110 15.13 2.78 -4.75
C ARG A 110 14.58 3.42 -3.48
N PHE A 111 14.16 2.62 -2.51
CA PHE A 111 13.73 3.11 -1.20
C PHE A 111 14.85 3.84 -0.46
N GLY A 112 16.09 3.37 -0.56
CA GLY A 112 17.28 3.97 0.04
C GLY A 112 17.87 5.15 -0.72
N ALA A 113 17.35 5.50 -1.90
CA ALA A 113 17.81 6.63 -2.72
C ALA A 113 17.19 7.94 -2.23
N ILE A 114 17.58 8.36 -1.02
CA ILE A 114 17.00 9.51 -0.30
C ILE A 114 17.08 10.80 -1.10
N SER A 115 18.23 11.05 -1.76
CA SER A 115 18.43 12.26 -2.56
C SER A 115 17.43 12.40 -3.70
N SER A 116 16.84 11.29 -4.17
CA SER A 116 15.82 11.27 -5.22
C SER A 116 14.45 11.80 -4.77
N LEU A 117 14.24 11.96 -3.48
CA LEU A 117 13.01 12.57 -2.93
C LEU A 117 12.95 14.08 -3.17
N LYS A 118 14.09 14.74 -3.37
CA LYS A 118 14.15 16.18 -3.65
C LYS A 118 13.34 16.52 -4.90
N GLY A 119 12.45 17.50 -4.78
CA GLY A 119 11.58 17.94 -5.86
C GLY A 119 10.33 17.08 -6.07
N LEU A 120 10.07 16.09 -5.20
CA LEU A 120 8.84 15.30 -5.23
C LEU A 120 7.62 16.21 -5.21
N GLN A 121 6.69 15.99 -6.13
CA GLN A 121 5.46 16.77 -6.25
C GLN A 121 4.29 16.05 -5.58
N TYR A 122 3.38 16.83 -4.99
CA TYR A 122 2.10 16.37 -4.48
C TYR A 122 0.99 17.35 -4.82
N TRP A 123 -0.26 16.91 -4.75
CA TRP A 123 -1.40 17.80 -4.88
C TRP A 123 -1.68 18.50 -3.55
N SER A 124 -1.53 19.82 -3.53
CA SER A 124 -1.89 20.65 -2.38
C SER A 124 -3.39 20.95 -2.42
N VAL A 125 -4.13 20.42 -1.45
CA VAL A 125 -5.57 20.70 -1.32
C VAL A 125 -5.82 22.18 -1.04
N THR A 126 -4.95 22.79 -0.25
CA THR A 126 -5.05 24.21 0.11
C THR A 126 -4.86 25.13 -1.10
N ASP A 127 -3.92 24.81 -1.98
CA ASP A 127 -3.60 25.62 -3.16
C ASP A 127 -4.39 25.19 -4.39
N GLY A 128 -5.08 24.07 -4.38
CA GLY A 128 -5.79 23.50 -5.53
C GLY A 128 -4.86 23.18 -6.70
N GLY A 129 -3.63 22.71 -6.44
CA GLY A 129 -2.65 22.49 -7.49
C GLY A 129 -1.41 21.69 -7.04
N TRP A 130 -0.62 21.28 -8.04
CA TRP A 130 0.65 20.59 -7.80
C TRP A 130 1.68 21.53 -7.16
N ARG A 131 2.33 21.04 -6.10
CA ARG A 131 3.38 21.75 -5.36
C ARG A 131 4.54 20.80 -5.08
N THR A 132 5.73 21.34 -4.90
CA THR A 132 6.85 20.59 -4.36
C THR A 132 6.53 20.17 -2.93
N LEU A 133 6.63 18.88 -2.65
CA LEU A 133 6.47 18.35 -1.30
C LEU A 133 7.79 18.43 -0.53
N ILE A 134 8.88 18.02 -1.16
CA ILE A 134 10.20 17.87 -0.54
C ILE A 134 11.19 18.81 -1.22
N ASP A 135 11.63 19.80 -0.49
CA ASP A 135 12.56 20.83 -0.98
C ASP A 135 14.02 20.35 -0.90
N SER A 136 14.38 19.62 0.16
CA SER A 136 15.67 18.95 0.31
C SER A 136 15.52 17.57 0.94
N ALA A 137 16.42 16.65 0.56
CA ALA A 137 16.54 15.35 1.19
C ALA A 137 17.97 14.84 1.04
N SER A 138 18.55 14.30 2.11
CA SER A 138 19.90 13.75 2.13
C SER A 138 20.05 12.62 3.15
N ALA A 139 20.79 11.58 2.80
CA ALA A 139 21.20 10.58 3.78
C ALA A 139 22.22 11.18 4.76
N LEU A 140 22.21 10.72 6.01
CA LEU A 140 23.07 11.19 7.09
C LEU A 140 23.97 10.07 7.61
N VAL A 141 25.13 10.45 8.11
CA VAL A 141 26.04 9.53 8.81
C VAL A 141 25.49 9.15 10.20
N SER A 142 24.82 10.09 10.86
CA SER A 142 24.23 9.96 12.19
C SER A 142 22.97 10.84 12.26
N PRO A 143 22.20 10.84 13.35
CA PRO A 143 21.04 11.74 13.49
C PRO A 143 21.40 13.23 13.61
N ASP A 144 22.61 13.61 13.27
CA ASP A 144 23.08 14.99 13.19
C ASP A 144 23.01 15.50 11.75
N THR A 145 22.25 16.57 11.50
CA THR A 145 22.06 17.18 10.17
C THR A 145 23.33 17.76 9.57
N GLY A 146 24.37 18.02 10.37
CA GLY A 146 25.66 18.56 9.90
C GLY A 146 26.49 17.60 9.03
N HIS A 147 26.09 16.32 8.91
CA HIS A 147 26.90 15.27 8.29
C HIS A 147 26.14 14.49 7.24
N SER A 148 25.82 15.14 6.12
CA SER A 148 25.25 14.47 4.96
C SER A 148 26.24 13.50 4.29
N ARG A 149 25.71 12.49 3.62
CA ARG A 149 26.48 11.45 2.91
C ARG A 149 25.78 11.06 1.60
N PRO A 150 26.42 10.28 0.71
CA PRO A 150 25.74 9.64 -0.40
C PRO A 150 24.59 8.74 0.06
N ASP A 151 23.62 8.49 -0.83
CA ASP A 151 22.50 7.60 -0.58
C ASP A 151 22.92 6.23 -0.05
N PHE A 152 22.00 5.57 0.64
CA PHE A 152 22.25 4.26 1.24
C PHE A 152 22.53 3.20 0.18
N THR A 153 23.57 2.42 0.42
CA THR A 153 23.88 1.25 -0.40
C THR A 153 22.90 0.12 -0.10
N LEU A 154 22.78 -0.83 -1.04
CA LEU A 154 21.96 -2.03 -0.81
C LEU A 154 22.46 -2.85 0.41
N ALA A 155 23.76 -2.88 0.66
CA ALA A 155 24.32 -3.58 1.81
C ALA A 155 23.86 -2.97 3.14
N GLU A 156 23.85 -1.64 3.23
CA GLU A 156 23.34 -0.92 4.42
C GLU A 156 21.82 -1.13 4.57
N MET A 157 21.06 -1.06 3.48
CA MET A 157 19.62 -1.35 3.54
C MET A 157 19.33 -2.78 4.03
N LYS A 158 20.22 -3.73 3.76
CA LYS A 158 20.08 -5.13 4.18
C LYS A 158 20.65 -5.42 5.58
N SER A 159 21.37 -4.48 6.20
CA SER A 159 22.01 -4.72 7.50
C SER A 159 21.02 -4.86 8.66
N GLY A 160 19.82 -4.28 8.53
CA GLY A 160 18.84 -4.19 9.61
C GLY A 160 19.19 -3.13 10.67
N GLU A 161 20.24 -2.34 10.43
CA GLU A 161 20.64 -1.23 11.30
C GLU A 161 19.72 -0.02 11.10
N ASP A 162 19.77 0.91 12.03
CA ASP A 162 19.07 2.18 11.92
C ASP A 162 19.83 3.09 10.93
N LEU A 163 19.12 3.60 9.93
CA LEU A 163 19.61 4.52 8.91
C LEU A 163 18.97 5.90 9.12
N TYR A 164 19.74 6.97 9.00
CA TYR A 164 19.23 8.32 9.25
C TYR A 164 19.27 9.16 7.98
N PHE A 165 18.25 9.98 7.78
CA PHE A 165 18.22 10.95 6.70
C PHE A 165 17.52 12.23 7.14
N ALA A 166 17.91 13.35 6.55
CA ALA A 166 17.24 14.63 6.71
C ALA A 166 16.30 14.90 5.53
N GLN A 167 15.20 15.54 5.82
CA GLN A 167 14.26 15.99 4.83
C GLN A 167 13.64 17.32 5.27
N GLN A 168 13.50 18.26 4.34
CA GLN A 168 12.70 19.46 4.52
C GLN A 168 11.54 19.42 3.57
N ASP A 169 10.32 19.52 4.10
CA ASP A 169 9.12 19.65 3.29
C ASP A 169 8.71 21.14 3.15
N ASN A 170 7.80 21.41 2.25
CA ASN A 170 7.34 22.77 1.93
C ASN A 170 6.60 23.50 3.06
N ARG A 171 6.45 22.90 4.22
CA ARG A 171 5.81 23.49 5.41
C ARG A 171 6.75 23.62 6.59
N THR A 172 7.91 23.00 6.53
CA THR A 172 8.90 23.06 7.59
C THR A 172 9.91 24.17 7.33
N SER A 173 10.33 24.85 8.38
CA SER A 173 11.38 25.88 8.31
C SER A 173 12.78 25.30 8.46
N GLU A 174 12.88 24.05 8.90
CA GLU A 174 14.12 23.34 9.20
C GLU A 174 14.05 21.92 8.64
N GLU A 175 15.22 21.32 8.45
CA GLU A 175 15.31 19.89 8.13
C GLU A 175 14.87 19.06 9.32
N VAL A 176 14.06 18.04 9.02
CA VAL A 176 13.61 17.04 9.99
C VAL A 176 14.42 15.79 9.77
N VAL A 177 14.99 15.25 10.84
CA VAL A 177 15.72 13.97 10.80
C VAL A 177 14.74 12.83 11.00
N TYR A 178 14.84 11.87 10.11
CA TYR A 178 14.10 10.62 10.16
C TYR A 178 15.04 9.44 10.39
N ARG A 179 14.55 8.46 11.13
CA ARG A 179 15.13 7.14 11.23
C ARG A 179 14.39 6.20 10.29
N MET A 180 15.11 5.47 9.47
CA MET A 180 14.61 4.41 8.61
C MET A 180 15.23 3.09 9.04
N LYS A 181 14.42 2.02 9.03
CA LYS A 181 14.86 0.66 9.36
C LYS A 181 14.19 -0.36 8.46
N VAL A 182 14.98 -1.22 7.84
CA VAL A 182 14.46 -2.41 7.17
C VAL A 182 14.22 -3.47 8.26
N ARG A 183 12.94 -3.79 8.50
CA ARG A 183 12.51 -4.66 9.61
C ARG A 183 12.39 -6.12 9.22
N ASP A 184 12.07 -6.35 7.95
CA ASP A 184 11.94 -7.69 7.38
C ASP A 184 12.45 -7.65 5.94
N LEU A 185 13.12 -8.73 5.53
CA LEU A 185 13.66 -8.87 4.19
C LEU A 185 13.62 -10.33 3.77
N THR A 186 12.96 -10.59 2.64
CA THR A 186 12.88 -11.90 2.01
C THR A 186 13.28 -11.79 0.53
N ALA A 187 13.38 -12.93 -0.17
CA ALA A 187 13.61 -12.92 -1.61
C ALA A 187 12.49 -12.19 -2.38
N ASP A 188 11.26 -12.21 -1.84
CA ASP A 188 10.08 -11.71 -2.52
C ASP A 188 9.56 -10.38 -1.95
N GLY A 189 10.19 -9.82 -0.93
CA GLY A 189 9.68 -8.58 -0.36
C GLY A 189 10.48 -8.05 0.83
N PHE A 190 10.06 -6.87 1.29
CA PHE A 190 10.67 -6.20 2.43
C PHE A 190 9.65 -5.35 3.21
N VAL A 191 10.01 -5.03 4.43
CA VAL A 191 9.28 -4.10 5.30
C VAL A 191 10.22 -2.99 5.72
N VAL A 192 9.85 -1.74 5.43
CA VAL A 192 10.61 -0.55 5.86
C VAL A 192 9.75 0.27 6.79
N ALA A 193 10.29 0.63 7.94
CA ALA A 193 9.69 1.58 8.88
C ALA A 193 10.48 2.89 8.86
N VAL A 194 9.76 4.00 8.97
CA VAL A 194 10.33 5.36 9.03
C VAL A 194 9.62 6.13 10.14
N GLU A 195 10.37 6.91 10.92
CA GLU A 195 9.82 7.83 11.91
C GLU A 195 10.68 9.09 12.05
N ASN A 196 10.09 10.22 12.40
CA ASN A 196 10.87 11.41 12.74
C ASN A 196 11.53 11.24 14.12
N VAL A 197 12.81 11.60 14.22
CA VAL A 197 13.58 11.56 15.50
C VAL A 197 13.93 12.95 16.00
N THR A 198 13.63 13.99 15.22
CA THR A 198 13.68 15.39 15.65
C THR A 198 12.30 16.03 15.54
N PRO A 199 12.02 17.10 16.30
CA PRO A 199 10.77 17.83 16.18
C PRO A 199 10.56 18.37 14.75
N VAL A 200 9.32 18.39 14.31
CA VAL A 200 8.91 19.05 13.06
C VAL A 200 8.48 20.46 13.39
N ARG A 201 9.15 21.45 12.79
CA ARG A 201 8.92 22.87 13.10
C ARG A 201 8.53 23.67 11.87
N SER A 202 7.64 24.65 12.11
CA SER A 202 7.37 25.74 11.18
C SER A 202 7.63 27.04 11.91
N PHE A 203 8.75 27.71 11.56
CA PHE A 203 9.31 28.84 12.30
C PHE A 203 9.53 28.48 13.79
N MET A 204 8.89 29.22 14.73
CA MET A 204 9.01 28.95 16.17
C MET A 204 8.00 27.95 16.71
N LEU A 205 7.12 27.41 15.86
CA LEU A 205 6.08 26.49 16.30
C LEU A 205 6.52 25.04 16.04
N THR A 206 6.48 24.22 17.07
CA THR A 206 6.57 22.77 16.92
C THR A 206 5.22 22.26 16.42
N LEU A 207 5.22 21.58 15.28
CA LEU A 207 4.04 20.95 14.70
C LEU A 207 3.87 19.53 15.20
N PHE A 208 4.98 18.77 15.27
CA PHE A 208 5.01 17.37 15.69
C PHE A 208 6.24 17.10 16.53
N ASP A 209 6.08 16.34 17.59
CA ASP A 209 7.19 15.84 18.40
C ASP A 209 7.88 14.64 17.74
N PRO A 210 9.09 14.25 18.19
CA PRO A 210 9.73 13.02 17.74
C PRO A 210 8.82 11.81 17.92
N GLY A 211 8.69 10.98 16.87
CA GLY A 211 7.83 9.82 16.82
C GLY A 211 6.35 10.11 16.54
N ASP A 212 5.98 11.35 16.23
CA ASP A 212 4.60 11.68 15.80
C ASP A 212 4.37 11.48 14.31
N LEU A 213 5.42 11.47 13.50
CA LEU A 213 5.33 11.10 12.10
C LEU A 213 5.96 9.72 11.91
N GLN A 214 5.12 8.74 11.61
CA GLN A 214 5.55 7.36 11.43
C GLN A 214 4.99 6.79 10.13
N SER A 215 5.75 5.95 9.47
CA SER A 215 5.25 5.14 8.36
C SER A 215 5.84 3.74 8.37
N VAL A 216 5.09 2.78 7.83
CA VAL A 216 5.58 1.44 7.57
C VAL A 216 5.11 0.99 6.19
N HIS A 217 6.01 0.41 5.43
CA HIS A 217 5.83 0.07 4.04
C HIS A 217 6.11 -1.41 3.85
N PHE A 218 5.08 -2.17 3.48
CA PHE A 218 5.15 -3.58 3.15
C PHE A 218 5.16 -3.70 1.61
N VAL A 219 6.23 -4.22 1.08
CA VAL A 219 6.38 -4.44 -0.37
C VAL A 219 6.59 -5.92 -0.61
N ARG A 220 5.80 -6.52 -1.50
CA ARG A 220 5.90 -7.94 -1.81
C ARG A 220 5.69 -8.20 -3.30
N ARG A 221 6.52 -9.07 -3.86
CA ARG A 221 6.33 -9.61 -5.21
C ARG A 221 5.07 -10.47 -5.22
N GLU A 222 4.16 -10.18 -6.12
CA GLU A 222 2.92 -10.95 -6.33
C GLU A 222 3.07 -11.97 -7.46
N SER A 223 3.75 -11.54 -8.53
CA SER A 223 4.08 -12.36 -9.68
C SER A 223 5.33 -11.80 -10.39
N PRO A 224 5.89 -12.46 -11.39
CA PRO A 224 6.99 -11.88 -12.16
C PRO A 224 6.63 -10.50 -12.71
N GLY A 225 7.40 -9.48 -12.33
CA GLY A 225 7.20 -8.09 -12.75
C GLY A 225 6.06 -7.34 -12.05
N ALA A 226 5.32 -7.94 -11.12
CA ALA A 226 4.27 -7.26 -10.39
C ALA A 226 4.50 -7.32 -8.86
N PHE A 227 4.29 -6.18 -8.21
CA PHE A 227 4.44 -6.03 -6.76
C PHE A 227 3.17 -5.49 -6.12
N ARG A 228 2.92 -5.95 -4.89
CA ARG A 228 1.94 -5.37 -3.97
C ARG A 228 2.65 -4.42 -3.01
N TYR A 229 2.00 -3.31 -2.74
CA TYR A 229 2.39 -2.35 -1.72
C TYR A 229 1.24 -2.16 -0.74
N TYR A 230 1.53 -2.31 0.53
CA TYR A 230 0.65 -1.88 1.61
C TYR A 230 1.44 -0.94 2.50
N GLY A 231 0.91 0.25 2.73
CA GLY A 231 1.56 1.27 3.54
C GLY A 231 0.63 1.85 4.58
N LEU A 232 1.17 2.11 5.76
CA LEU A 232 0.54 2.90 6.79
C LEU A 232 1.39 4.15 7.02
N ALA A 233 0.74 5.31 7.07
CA ALA A 233 1.35 6.57 7.44
C ALA A 233 0.52 7.20 8.56
N PHE A 234 1.16 7.45 9.68
CA PHE A 234 0.56 8.08 10.85
C PHE A 234 1.14 9.48 11.04
N ALA A 235 0.27 10.43 11.31
CA ALA A 235 0.64 11.75 11.80
C ALA A 235 -0.12 11.99 13.10
N GLY A 236 0.61 12.25 14.18
CA GLY A 236 0.04 12.65 15.47
C GLY A 236 -0.79 13.93 15.36
N GLU A 237 -1.46 14.31 16.43
CA GLU A 237 -2.12 15.60 16.46
C GLU A 237 -1.09 16.72 16.36
N SER A 238 -1.35 17.69 15.48
CA SER A 238 -0.50 18.87 15.37
C SER A 238 -0.63 19.71 16.64
N LEU A 239 0.49 19.96 17.30
CA LEU A 239 0.54 20.82 18.50
C LEU A 239 0.11 22.27 18.21
N ALA A 240 0.15 22.68 16.95
CA ALA A 240 -0.39 23.94 16.47
C ALA A 240 -1.73 23.70 15.75
N SER A 241 -2.82 23.58 16.48
CA SER A 241 -4.16 23.27 15.92
C SER A 241 -4.59 24.19 14.78
N SER A 242 -4.17 25.46 14.80
CA SER A 242 -4.42 26.43 13.72
C SER A 242 -3.68 26.10 12.40
N LEU A 243 -2.71 25.20 12.44
CA LEU A 243 -1.92 24.74 11.28
C LEU A 243 -2.24 23.29 10.93
N ALA A 244 -3.26 22.68 11.55
CA ALA A 244 -3.70 21.33 11.21
C ALA A 244 -4.06 21.24 9.72
N LEU A 245 -3.62 20.15 9.09
CA LEU A 245 -3.91 19.90 7.69
C LEU A 245 -5.26 19.19 7.54
N PRO A 246 -6.00 19.46 6.44
CA PRO A 246 -7.08 18.60 6.03
C PRO A 246 -6.60 17.15 5.84
N GLU A 247 -7.43 16.15 6.16
CA GLU A 247 -7.10 14.72 5.99
C GLU A 247 -6.60 14.40 4.58
N ALA A 248 -7.21 14.98 3.56
CA ALA A 248 -6.79 14.83 2.17
C ALA A 248 -5.34 15.27 1.91
N SER A 249 -4.79 16.20 2.70
CA SER A 249 -3.39 16.60 2.58
C SER A 249 -2.43 15.48 3.04
N TYR A 250 -2.79 14.72 4.07
CA TYR A 250 -2.02 13.54 4.50
C TYR A 250 -2.09 12.43 3.45
N VAL A 251 -3.28 12.21 2.88
CA VAL A 251 -3.47 11.27 1.77
C VAL A 251 -2.58 11.64 0.58
N ASN A 252 -2.60 12.88 0.15
CA ASN A 252 -1.84 13.31 -1.03
C ASN A 252 -0.32 13.21 -0.84
N ARG A 253 0.18 13.40 0.39
CA ARG A 253 1.58 13.16 0.73
C ARG A 253 1.93 11.66 0.65
N ALA A 254 1.08 10.81 1.19
CA ALA A 254 1.28 9.37 1.12
C ALA A 254 1.20 8.84 -0.32
N LEU A 255 0.28 9.37 -1.14
CA LEU A 255 0.16 9.05 -2.57
C LEU A 255 1.39 9.49 -3.37
N ALA A 256 1.97 10.65 -3.05
CA ALA A 256 3.19 11.13 -3.70
C ALA A 256 4.38 10.19 -3.44
N LEU A 257 4.56 9.77 -2.18
CA LEU A 257 5.61 8.81 -1.81
C LEU A 257 5.39 7.44 -2.45
N TYR A 258 4.15 6.95 -2.50
CA TYR A 258 3.82 5.72 -3.22
C TYR A 258 4.16 5.82 -4.70
N GLY A 259 3.76 6.91 -5.37
CA GLY A 259 4.05 7.14 -6.79
C GLY A 259 5.56 7.19 -7.06
N HIS A 260 6.34 7.83 -6.18
CA HIS A 260 7.79 7.87 -6.27
C HIS A 260 8.41 6.47 -6.18
N LEU A 261 7.99 5.68 -5.20
CA LEU A 261 8.47 4.31 -5.01
C LEU A 261 8.09 3.39 -6.18
N SER A 262 6.82 3.38 -6.54
CA SER A 262 6.27 2.49 -7.57
C SER A 262 6.66 2.88 -8.99
N GLY A 263 6.95 4.17 -9.22
CA GLY A 263 7.13 4.74 -10.55
C GLY A 263 5.81 4.93 -11.30
N THR A 264 4.67 4.80 -10.62
CA THR A 264 3.35 5.05 -11.21
C THR A 264 3.06 6.54 -11.31
N LYS A 265 2.09 6.89 -12.16
CA LYS A 265 1.63 8.28 -12.24
C LYS A 265 1.11 8.75 -10.88
N ALA A 266 1.48 9.97 -10.50
CA ALA A 266 1.01 10.57 -9.27
C ALA A 266 -0.53 10.64 -9.25
N ALA A 267 -1.12 10.02 -8.23
CA ALA A 267 -2.55 10.11 -7.93
C ALA A 267 -2.79 11.18 -6.87
N HIS A 268 -4.01 11.70 -6.78
CA HIS A 268 -4.38 12.65 -5.74
C HIS A 268 -5.89 12.58 -5.43
N VAL A 269 -6.27 13.12 -4.28
CA VAL A 269 -7.64 13.42 -3.89
C VAL A 269 -7.80 14.94 -3.76
N GLU A 270 -8.96 15.47 -4.12
CA GLU A 270 -9.20 16.93 -4.13
C GLU A 270 -9.75 17.44 -2.80
N LYS A 271 -10.46 16.58 -2.03
CA LYS A 271 -11.11 16.91 -0.74
C LYS A 271 -11.07 15.72 0.20
#